data_684016661f84a5bca718c6ebec9a1a19
#
_entry.id   684016661f84a5bca718c6ebec9a1a19
#
_cell.length_a   1.000
_cell.length_b   1.000
_cell.length_c   1.000
_cell.angle_alpha   90.00
_cell.angle_beta   90.00
_cell.angle_gamma   90.00
#
_symmetry.space_group_name_H-M   'P 1'
#
loop_
_entity.id
_entity.type
_entity.pdbx_description
1 polymer ?
#
loop_
_entity_poly.entity_id
_entity_poly.type
_entity_poly.pdbx_seq_one_letter_code
_entity_poly.pdbx_strand_id
1 'polypeptide(L)'
;DDLGIRLYRVPVYWDRVEKTQGEFDWTEYDWIVKQSEQKNIELVFALGYRVPRWPECHSPGWVDALSEEEKQRAILNLLKSSVDHFKSSPAIIRWQVENEPFLAVFGECPPLDENFYRQEIDLVRSLDARPIQVTESGELSAWLNGAAVADILGVSMYRTVYNPFIGYTQYPLSGKFYRRKAQYIRNLVDDVIISELQAEPWGPDVYQENGDD
;
A
#
# COMPACT_ATOMS: atom_id res chain seq x y z
N ASP A 1 6.98 3.53 21.96
CA ASP A 1 8.34 3.19 22.43
C ASP A 1 8.40 1.84 23.14
N ASP A 2 7.32 1.39 23.79
CA ASP A 2 7.30 0.18 24.63
C ASP A 2 7.44 -1.12 23.82
N LEU A 3 6.99 -1.13 22.57
CA LEU A 3 7.09 -2.30 21.68
C LEU A 3 8.40 -2.36 20.88
N GLY A 4 9.23 -1.32 20.90
CA GLY A 4 10.49 -1.26 20.15
C GLY A 4 10.33 -1.25 18.64
N ILE A 5 9.14 -0.97 18.11
CA ILE A 5 8.88 -0.90 16.68
C ILE A 5 9.62 0.31 16.07
N ARG A 6 10.35 0.09 14.97
CA ARG A 6 11.18 1.11 14.31
C ARG A 6 10.85 1.34 12.84
N LEU A 7 9.95 0.56 12.28
CA LEU A 7 9.50 0.68 10.90
C LEU A 7 7.98 0.74 10.86
N TYR A 8 7.45 1.77 10.19
CA TYR A 8 6.01 1.92 9.98
C TYR A 8 5.69 2.08 8.50
N ARG A 9 4.62 1.45 8.06
CA ARG A 9 4.00 1.69 6.77
C ARG A 9 2.84 2.67 6.96
N VAL A 10 2.91 3.81 6.27
CA VAL A 10 1.96 4.92 6.42
C VAL A 10 1.29 5.17 5.08
N PRO A 11 -0.03 4.96 4.97
CA PRO A 11 -0.79 5.33 3.79
C PRO A 11 -0.98 6.86 3.73
N VAL A 12 -0.79 7.43 2.55
CA VAL A 12 -1.12 8.84 2.27
C VAL A 12 -2.49 8.88 1.61
N TYR A 13 -3.50 9.23 2.36
CA TYR A 13 -4.88 9.25 1.90
C TYR A 13 -5.16 10.50 1.06
N TRP A 14 -5.49 10.30 -0.23
CA TRP A 14 -5.73 11.38 -1.18
C TRP A 14 -6.85 12.33 -0.75
N ASP A 15 -7.97 11.79 -0.27
CA ASP A 15 -9.11 12.53 0.25
C ASP A 15 -8.80 13.42 1.46
N ARG A 16 -7.71 13.15 2.16
CA ARG A 16 -7.24 13.95 3.30
C ARG A 16 -6.29 15.06 2.88
N VAL A 17 -5.40 14.78 1.94
CA VAL A 17 -4.32 15.70 1.57
C VAL A 17 -4.71 16.68 0.47
N GLU A 18 -5.70 16.36 -0.39
CA GLU A 18 -6.12 17.22 -1.51
C GLU A 18 -7.65 17.39 -1.54
N LYS A 19 -8.20 18.00 -0.48
CA LYS A 19 -9.65 18.25 -0.36
C LYS A 19 -10.17 19.16 -1.46
N THR A 20 -9.36 20.13 -1.89
CA THR A 20 -9.59 21.02 -3.04
C THR A 20 -8.54 20.69 -4.10
N GLN A 21 -8.96 20.54 -5.34
CA GLN A 21 -8.09 20.19 -6.46
C GLN A 21 -6.91 21.15 -6.58
N GLY A 22 -5.68 20.62 -6.55
CA GLY A 22 -4.43 21.38 -6.63
C GLY A 22 -3.95 21.98 -5.32
N GLU A 23 -4.70 21.86 -4.21
CA GLU A 23 -4.33 22.41 -2.89
C GLU A 23 -4.01 21.26 -1.94
N PHE A 24 -2.71 21.03 -1.69
CA PHE A 24 -2.25 19.96 -0.80
C PHE A 24 -2.04 20.46 0.63
N ASP A 25 -2.65 19.78 1.59
CA ASP A 25 -2.41 19.95 3.03
C ASP A 25 -1.60 18.77 3.58
N TRP A 26 -0.33 19.00 3.84
CA TRP A 26 0.60 17.99 4.37
C TRP A 26 0.74 18.01 5.89
N THR A 27 -0.03 18.83 6.60
CA THR A 27 0.13 19.10 8.05
C THR A 27 0.19 17.83 8.89
N GLU A 28 -0.68 16.84 8.64
CA GLU A 28 -0.70 15.57 9.35
C GLU A 28 0.57 14.75 9.08
N TYR A 29 0.97 14.65 7.81
CA TYR A 29 2.13 13.86 7.39
C TYR A 29 3.45 14.52 7.74
N ASP A 30 3.54 15.84 7.69
CA ASP A 30 4.70 16.61 8.19
C ASP A 30 4.94 16.32 9.68
N TRP A 31 3.87 16.27 10.46
CA TRP A 31 3.97 15.90 11.87
C TRP A 31 4.47 14.47 12.06
N ILE A 32 3.93 13.50 11.29
CA ILE A 32 4.36 12.08 11.34
C ILE A 32 5.85 11.98 10.99
N VAL A 33 6.29 12.59 9.91
CA VAL A 33 7.69 12.59 9.46
C VAL A 33 8.59 13.20 10.52
N LYS A 34 8.25 14.37 11.02
CA LYS A 34 9.02 15.04 12.08
C LYS A 34 9.16 14.18 13.35
N GLN A 35 8.07 13.53 13.80
CA GLN A 35 8.13 12.63 14.95
C GLN A 35 9.01 11.42 14.67
N SER A 36 8.98 10.90 13.46
CA SER A 36 9.77 9.74 13.04
C SER A 36 11.26 10.07 13.02
N GLU A 37 11.64 11.22 12.48
CA GLU A 37 13.02 11.71 12.50
C GLU A 37 13.56 11.87 13.93
N GLN A 38 12.78 12.48 14.81
CA GLN A 38 13.17 12.69 16.21
C GLN A 38 13.36 11.38 16.99
N LYS A 39 12.67 10.32 16.60
CA LYS A 39 12.69 9.03 17.29
C LYS A 39 13.49 7.95 16.57
N ASN A 40 14.16 8.28 15.46
CA ASN A 40 14.86 7.34 14.58
C ASN A 40 13.94 6.18 14.15
N ILE A 41 12.75 6.53 13.68
CA ILE A 41 11.76 5.63 13.12
C ILE A 41 11.83 5.73 11.60
N GLU A 42 11.84 4.59 10.94
CA GLU A 42 11.81 4.47 9.49
C GLU A 42 10.37 4.38 8.97
N LEU A 43 10.12 5.01 7.82
CA LEU A 43 8.80 5.05 7.20
C LEU A 43 8.83 4.45 5.79
N VAL A 44 7.77 3.68 5.49
CA VAL A 44 7.37 3.35 4.13
C VAL A 44 6.10 4.13 3.85
N PHE A 45 6.13 5.07 2.91
CA PHE A 45 4.94 5.80 2.48
C PHE A 45 4.24 5.05 1.36
N ALA A 46 2.98 4.66 1.59
CA ALA A 46 2.11 4.09 0.57
C ALA A 46 1.35 5.23 -0.10
N LEU A 47 1.61 5.40 -1.39
CA LEU A 47 1.12 6.49 -2.24
C LEU A 47 0.23 5.93 -3.35
N GLY A 48 -0.67 6.74 -3.83
CA GLY A 48 -1.53 6.41 -4.96
C GLY A 48 -3.01 6.56 -4.65
N TYR A 49 -3.82 6.05 -5.54
CA TYR A 49 -5.27 6.04 -5.39
C TYR A 49 -5.73 4.93 -4.45
N ARG A 50 -5.13 3.75 -4.59
CA ARG A 50 -5.38 2.58 -3.78
C ARG A 50 -4.32 2.43 -2.70
N VAL A 51 -4.70 2.67 -1.44
CA VAL A 51 -3.80 2.60 -0.29
C VAL A 51 -4.42 1.76 0.83
N PRO A 52 -3.61 1.21 1.76
CA PRO A 52 -4.12 0.33 2.82
C PRO A 52 -5.27 0.92 3.61
N ARG A 53 -6.23 0.11 3.97
CA ARG A 53 -7.49 0.32 4.69
C ARG A 53 -8.69 0.42 3.76
N TRP A 54 -9.77 -0.21 4.23
CA TRP A 54 -11.07 -0.13 3.57
C TRP A 54 -11.54 1.34 3.42
N PRO A 55 -12.10 1.76 2.28
CA PRO A 55 -12.40 0.99 1.05
C PRO A 55 -11.22 0.79 0.09
N GLU A 56 -10.02 1.13 0.44
CA GLU A 56 -8.74 1.16 -0.25
C GLU A 56 -8.61 2.28 -1.28
N CYS A 57 -9.60 2.53 -2.11
CA CYS A 57 -9.57 3.68 -3.02
C CYS A 57 -10.13 4.92 -2.31
N HIS A 58 -9.23 5.83 -1.95
CA HIS A 58 -9.51 7.03 -1.18
C HIS A 58 -9.38 8.26 -2.07
N SER A 59 -10.48 8.69 -2.70
CA SER A 59 -10.49 9.90 -3.54
C SER A 59 -11.30 11.02 -2.92
N PRO A 60 -10.89 12.28 -3.09
CA PRO A 60 -11.71 13.42 -2.74
C PRO A 60 -12.91 13.53 -3.69
N GLY A 61 -14.03 14.05 -3.21
CA GLY A 61 -15.29 14.09 -3.97
C GLY A 61 -15.26 14.82 -5.31
N TRP A 62 -14.30 15.72 -5.53
CA TRP A 62 -14.16 16.40 -6.81
C TRP A 62 -13.66 15.48 -7.95
N VAL A 63 -13.07 14.33 -7.61
CA VAL A 63 -12.59 13.32 -8.58
C VAL A 63 -13.75 12.66 -9.33
N ASP A 64 -14.92 12.55 -8.73
CA ASP A 64 -16.10 11.92 -9.33
C ASP A 64 -16.61 12.63 -10.60
N ALA A 65 -16.25 13.91 -10.76
CA ALA A 65 -16.61 14.70 -11.93
C ALA A 65 -15.60 14.62 -13.09
N LEU A 66 -14.47 13.93 -12.89
CA LEU A 66 -13.39 13.86 -13.87
C LEU A 66 -13.60 12.70 -14.87
N SER A 67 -13.12 12.91 -16.10
CA SER A 67 -12.88 11.80 -17.03
C SER A 67 -11.75 10.91 -16.53
N GLU A 68 -11.63 9.69 -17.08
CA GLU A 68 -10.58 8.75 -16.65
C GLU A 68 -9.17 9.32 -16.91
N GLU A 69 -8.95 9.99 -18.05
CA GLU A 69 -7.65 10.64 -18.33
C GLU A 69 -7.34 11.79 -17.38
N GLU A 70 -8.36 12.54 -16.93
CA GLU A 70 -8.19 13.60 -15.96
C GLU A 70 -7.88 13.02 -14.57
N LYS A 71 -8.54 11.95 -14.19
CA LYS A 71 -8.28 11.22 -12.96
C LYS A 71 -6.86 10.66 -12.93
N GLN A 72 -6.42 10.00 -13.99
CA GLN A 72 -5.05 9.51 -14.10
C GLN A 72 -4.02 10.64 -13.95
N ARG A 73 -4.25 11.80 -14.61
CA ARG A 73 -3.37 12.98 -14.42
C ARG A 73 -3.37 13.50 -12.98
N ALA A 74 -4.51 13.47 -12.31
CA ALA A 74 -4.62 13.90 -10.92
C ALA A 74 -3.88 12.93 -9.97
N ILE A 75 -3.96 11.61 -10.21
CA ILE A 75 -3.20 10.60 -9.45
C ILE A 75 -1.68 10.81 -9.65
N LEU A 76 -1.23 11.02 -10.88
CA LEU A 76 0.19 11.31 -11.14
C LEU A 76 0.64 12.61 -10.45
N ASN A 77 -0.23 13.62 -10.38
CA ASN A 77 0.06 14.85 -9.64
C ASN A 77 0.14 14.62 -8.13
N LEU A 78 -0.74 13.79 -7.56
CA LEU A 78 -0.67 13.36 -6.16
C LEU A 78 0.66 12.69 -5.86
N LEU A 79 1.06 11.70 -6.67
CA LEU A 79 2.33 10.97 -6.50
C LEU A 79 3.52 11.93 -6.57
N LYS A 80 3.55 12.79 -7.60
CA LYS A 80 4.61 13.78 -7.77
C LYS A 80 4.68 14.74 -6.57
N SER A 81 3.56 15.29 -6.15
CA SER A 81 3.50 16.24 -5.05
C SER A 81 3.92 15.61 -3.73
N SER A 82 3.52 14.36 -3.48
CA SER A 82 3.92 13.60 -2.29
C SER A 82 5.42 13.34 -2.26
N VAL A 83 5.98 12.82 -3.35
CA VAL A 83 7.42 12.53 -3.42
C VAL A 83 8.24 13.81 -3.32
N ASP A 84 7.90 14.84 -4.09
CA ASP A 84 8.63 16.11 -4.07
C ASP A 84 8.63 16.78 -2.68
N HIS A 85 7.52 16.65 -1.94
CA HIS A 85 7.39 17.22 -0.59
C HIS A 85 8.25 16.46 0.44
N PHE A 86 8.25 15.14 0.38
CA PHE A 86 8.84 14.31 1.43
C PHE A 86 10.21 13.71 1.12
N LYS A 87 10.71 13.76 -0.12
CA LYS A 87 11.98 13.11 -0.51
C LYS A 87 13.21 13.63 0.22
N SER A 88 13.16 14.80 0.84
CA SER A 88 14.27 15.33 1.64
C SER A 88 14.38 14.68 3.02
N SER A 89 13.33 14.00 3.50
CA SER A 89 13.35 13.39 4.83
C SER A 89 14.14 12.09 4.85
N PRO A 90 15.10 11.94 5.78
CA PRO A 90 15.82 10.68 5.97
C PRO A 90 14.97 9.58 6.64
N ALA A 91 13.82 9.92 7.24
CA ALA A 91 12.94 8.94 7.86
C ALA A 91 12.24 8.05 6.82
N ILE A 92 11.98 8.56 5.62
CA ILE A 92 11.37 7.76 4.55
C ILE A 92 12.45 6.92 3.89
N ILE A 93 12.33 5.60 3.99
CA ILE A 93 13.33 4.67 3.45
C ILE A 93 12.92 4.05 2.11
N ARG A 94 11.62 4.08 1.77
CA ARG A 94 11.08 3.57 0.51
C ARG A 94 9.70 4.12 0.22
N TRP A 95 9.30 4.06 -1.05
CA TRP A 95 7.97 4.40 -1.54
C TRP A 95 7.21 3.12 -1.88
N GLN A 96 6.00 2.96 -1.37
CA GLN A 96 5.07 1.97 -1.88
C GLN A 96 4.14 2.67 -2.87
N VAL A 97 3.98 2.13 -4.08
CA VAL A 97 3.05 2.63 -5.08
C VAL A 97 1.86 1.68 -5.16
N GLU A 98 0.69 2.20 -4.86
CA GLU A 98 -0.57 1.46 -4.74
C GLU A 98 -0.53 0.35 -3.67
N ASN A 99 -1.69 -0.17 -3.29
CA ASN A 99 -1.81 -1.31 -2.39
C ASN A 99 -2.42 -2.51 -3.12
N GLU A 100 -1.71 -3.65 -3.13
CA GLU A 100 -2.17 -4.89 -3.77
C GLU A 100 -2.86 -4.66 -5.12
N PRO A 101 -2.24 -3.91 -6.07
CA PRO A 101 -2.90 -3.47 -7.30
C PRO A 101 -3.41 -4.63 -8.16
N PHE A 102 -2.78 -5.79 -8.06
CA PHE A 102 -3.16 -7.01 -8.79
C PHE A 102 -4.23 -7.86 -8.09
N LEU A 103 -4.74 -7.43 -6.91
CA LEU A 103 -5.81 -8.11 -6.19
C LEU A 103 -7.17 -7.50 -6.52
N ALA A 104 -7.86 -8.08 -7.51
CA ALA A 104 -9.14 -7.55 -8.00
C ALA A 104 -10.36 -7.82 -7.10
N VAL A 105 -10.21 -8.69 -6.08
CA VAL A 105 -11.34 -9.19 -5.29
C VAL A 105 -11.55 -8.47 -3.97
N PHE A 106 -10.70 -7.50 -3.64
CA PHE A 106 -10.76 -6.77 -2.38
C PHE A 106 -10.72 -5.26 -2.62
N GLY A 107 -11.44 -4.50 -1.78
CA GLY A 107 -11.58 -3.05 -1.91
C GLY A 107 -12.70 -2.63 -2.86
N GLU A 108 -13.07 -1.36 -2.81
CA GLU A 108 -14.05 -0.70 -3.70
C GLU A 108 -13.30 0.14 -4.74
N CYS A 109 -12.47 -0.55 -5.55
CA CYS A 109 -11.58 0.08 -6.53
C CYS A 109 -11.95 -0.30 -7.96
N PRO A 110 -11.69 0.56 -8.95
CA PRO A 110 -11.80 0.19 -10.35
C PRO A 110 -10.81 -0.92 -10.71
N PRO A 111 -11.04 -1.65 -11.81
CA PRO A 111 -10.08 -2.59 -12.34
C PRO A 111 -8.72 -1.92 -12.61
N LEU A 112 -7.63 -2.65 -12.36
CA LEU A 112 -6.28 -2.16 -12.62
C LEU A 112 -6.05 -1.90 -14.11
N ASP A 113 -5.59 -0.71 -14.44
CA ASP A 113 -4.92 -0.42 -15.73
C ASP A 113 -3.41 -0.63 -15.53
N GLU A 114 -2.90 -1.77 -16.01
CA GLU A 114 -1.47 -2.11 -15.84
C GLU A 114 -0.53 -1.12 -16.55
N ASN A 115 -0.97 -0.49 -17.65
CA ASN A 115 -0.15 0.49 -18.36
C ASN A 115 -0.05 1.78 -17.56
N PHE A 116 -1.15 2.21 -16.97
CA PHE A 116 -1.16 3.37 -16.09
C PHE A 116 -0.35 3.10 -14.82
N TYR A 117 -0.51 1.94 -14.19
CA TYR A 117 0.26 1.55 -13.01
C TYR A 117 1.79 1.57 -13.27
N ARG A 118 2.24 1.15 -14.45
CA ARG A 118 3.65 1.29 -14.84
C ARG A 118 4.09 2.74 -14.94
N GLN A 119 3.23 3.65 -15.41
CA GLN A 119 3.52 5.08 -15.44
C GLN A 119 3.67 5.67 -14.03
N GLU A 120 2.85 5.22 -13.07
CA GLU A 120 2.97 5.61 -11.66
C GLU A 120 4.33 5.19 -11.07
N ILE A 121 4.73 3.94 -11.27
CA ILE A 121 6.03 3.40 -10.85
C ILE A 121 7.18 4.19 -11.49
N ASP A 122 7.14 4.38 -12.81
CA ASP A 122 8.20 5.10 -13.54
C ASP A 122 8.30 6.55 -13.10
N LEU A 123 7.18 7.19 -12.82
CA LEU A 123 7.15 8.56 -12.29
C LEU A 123 7.86 8.62 -10.94
N VAL A 124 7.46 7.80 -9.96
CA VAL A 124 8.06 7.80 -8.62
C VAL A 124 9.56 7.51 -8.71
N ARG A 125 9.96 6.52 -9.51
CA ARG A 125 11.36 6.17 -9.73
C ARG A 125 12.17 7.32 -10.35
N SER A 126 11.55 8.14 -11.19
CA SER A 126 12.20 9.32 -11.78
C SER A 126 12.42 10.47 -10.81
N LEU A 127 11.64 10.53 -9.74
CA LEU A 127 11.65 11.63 -8.76
C LEU A 127 12.58 11.39 -7.58
N ASP A 128 12.79 10.11 -7.21
CA ASP A 128 13.61 9.73 -6.06
C ASP A 128 14.24 8.34 -6.28
N ALA A 129 15.51 8.19 -5.85
CA ALA A 129 16.26 6.94 -6.01
C ALA A 129 16.00 5.88 -4.94
N ARG A 130 15.13 6.12 -3.97
CA ARG A 130 14.76 5.15 -2.95
C ARG A 130 14.05 3.95 -3.57
N PRO A 131 14.20 2.76 -2.95
CA PRO A 131 13.52 1.56 -3.44
C PRO A 131 12.01 1.72 -3.53
N ILE A 132 11.42 1.15 -4.59
CA ILE A 132 9.98 1.05 -4.76
C ILE A 132 9.50 -0.29 -4.23
N GLN A 133 8.58 -0.23 -3.27
CA GLN A 133 7.85 -1.38 -2.78
C GLN A 133 6.54 -1.53 -3.54
N VAL A 134 6.24 -2.75 -3.99
CA VAL A 134 4.92 -3.15 -4.48
C VAL A 134 4.37 -4.22 -3.55
N THR A 135 3.06 -4.21 -3.32
CA THR A 135 2.44 -5.22 -2.46
C THR A 135 1.56 -6.17 -3.26
N GLU A 136 1.52 -7.42 -2.82
CA GLU A 136 0.71 -8.49 -3.42
C GLU A 136 0.10 -9.39 -2.35
N SER A 137 -1.07 -9.97 -2.65
CA SER A 137 -1.64 -11.02 -1.81
C SER A 137 -0.70 -12.21 -1.68
N GLY A 138 -0.41 -12.60 -0.46
CA GLY A 138 0.43 -13.76 -0.18
C GLY A 138 -0.17 -15.06 -0.69
N GLU A 139 -1.49 -15.20 -0.59
CA GLU A 139 -2.24 -16.39 -0.91
C GLU A 139 -2.72 -16.42 -2.36
N LEU A 140 -3.33 -15.32 -2.84
CA LEU A 140 -4.15 -15.31 -4.04
C LEU A 140 -3.42 -14.92 -5.32
N SER A 141 -2.19 -14.38 -5.24
CA SER A 141 -1.42 -13.96 -6.41
C SER A 141 -0.18 -14.83 -6.65
N ALA A 142 0.36 -14.80 -7.86
CA ALA A 142 1.60 -15.52 -8.21
C ALA A 142 2.87 -14.73 -7.86
N TRP A 143 2.77 -13.47 -7.48
CA TRP A 143 3.86 -12.52 -7.18
C TRP A 143 4.71 -12.07 -8.37
N LEU A 144 4.42 -12.59 -9.56
CA LEU A 144 5.24 -12.30 -10.75
C LEU A 144 5.04 -10.87 -11.26
N ASN A 145 3.79 -10.38 -11.24
CA ASN A 145 3.48 -9.06 -11.78
C ASN A 145 4.07 -7.96 -10.90
N GLY A 146 3.90 -8.06 -9.58
CA GLY A 146 4.52 -7.15 -8.63
C GLY A 146 6.03 -7.21 -8.66
N ALA A 147 6.60 -8.42 -8.67
CA ALA A 147 8.05 -8.62 -8.74
C ALA A 147 8.69 -8.08 -10.03
N ALA A 148 7.95 -7.99 -11.12
CA ALA A 148 8.47 -7.48 -12.39
C ALA A 148 8.69 -5.95 -12.39
N VAL A 149 8.12 -5.23 -11.43
CA VAL A 149 8.15 -3.76 -11.38
C VAL A 149 8.68 -3.20 -10.05
N ALA A 150 8.77 -4.03 -9.02
CA ALA A 150 9.25 -3.67 -7.68
C ALA A 150 10.75 -3.83 -7.54
N ASP A 151 11.35 -3.04 -6.65
CA ASP A 151 12.65 -3.32 -6.06
C ASP A 151 12.46 -4.22 -4.82
N ILE A 152 11.40 -4.00 -4.04
CA ILE A 152 11.02 -4.81 -2.88
C ILE A 152 9.58 -5.29 -3.03
N LEU A 153 9.33 -6.58 -2.90
CA LEU A 153 7.98 -7.13 -2.88
C LEU A 153 7.49 -7.30 -1.44
N GLY A 154 6.43 -6.55 -1.08
CA GLY A 154 5.67 -6.75 0.13
C GLY A 154 4.57 -7.78 -0.09
N VAL A 155 4.36 -8.69 0.86
CA VAL A 155 3.28 -9.67 0.76
C VAL A 155 2.39 -9.62 1.99
N SER A 156 1.09 -9.74 1.78
CA SER A 156 0.13 -9.95 2.86
C SER A 156 0.03 -11.45 3.18
N MET A 157 -0.12 -11.78 4.46
CA MET A 157 -0.29 -13.15 4.93
C MET A 157 -1.52 -13.23 5.82
N TYR A 158 -2.61 -13.69 5.22
CA TYR A 158 -3.89 -13.89 5.90
C TYR A 158 -4.19 -15.39 5.98
N ARG A 159 -4.46 -15.87 7.20
CA ARG A 159 -4.75 -17.29 7.43
C ARG A 159 -6.24 -17.59 7.43
N THR A 160 -7.03 -16.70 7.98
CA THR A 160 -8.47 -16.86 8.13
C THR A 160 -9.17 -15.68 7.48
N VAL A 161 -9.99 -15.94 6.47
CA VAL A 161 -10.76 -14.94 5.75
C VAL A 161 -12.23 -15.23 5.83
N TYR A 162 -13.04 -14.19 5.81
CA TYR A 162 -14.50 -14.31 5.75
C TYR A 162 -14.98 -14.16 4.30
N ASN A 163 -15.85 -15.05 3.89
CA ASN A 163 -16.56 -14.95 2.62
C ASN A 163 -18.08 -15.01 2.89
N PRO A 164 -18.89 -14.09 2.32
CA PRO A 164 -20.33 -14.04 2.60
C PRO A 164 -21.09 -15.31 2.24
N PHE A 165 -20.57 -16.13 1.33
CA PHE A 165 -21.25 -17.34 0.85
C PHE A 165 -20.87 -18.60 1.64
N ILE A 166 -19.62 -18.69 2.11
CA ILE A 166 -19.09 -19.90 2.76
C ILE A 166 -18.63 -19.66 4.21
N GLY A 167 -18.75 -18.42 4.70
CA GLY A 167 -18.33 -18.05 6.04
C GLY A 167 -16.81 -17.99 6.19
N TYR A 168 -16.32 -18.25 7.39
CA TYR A 168 -14.88 -18.27 7.70
C TYR A 168 -14.18 -19.44 7.01
N THR A 169 -13.14 -19.11 6.28
CA THR A 169 -12.29 -20.08 5.58
C THR A 169 -10.85 -19.90 6.03
N GLN A 170 -10.23 -21.00 6.43
CA GLN A 170 -8.80 -21.01 6.77
C GLN A 170 -7.99 -21.54 5.59
N TYR A 171 -7.00 -20.76 5.15
CA TYR A 171 -6.06 -21.22 4.14
C TYR A 171 -5.12 -22.28 4.72
N PRO A 172 -5.08 -23.51 4.14
CA PRO A 172 -4.19 -24.57 4.62
C PRO A 172 -2.74 -24.38 4.10
N LEU A 173 -2.22 -23.13 4.19
CA LEU A 173 -0.93 -22.75 3.67
C LEU A 173 0.10 -22.71 4.79
N SER A 174 1.25 -23.35 4.57
CA SER A 174 2.37 -23.34 5.50
C SER A 174 3.41 -22.29 5.13
N GLY A 175 4.29 -21.92 6.06
CA GLY A 175 5.44 -21.05 5.76
C GLY A 175 6.34 -21.58 4.61
N LYS A 176 6.32 -22.87 4.33
CA LYS A 176 7.04 -23.45 3.19
C LYS A 176 6.45 -23.02 1.83
N PHE A 177 5.14 -22.77 1.79
CA PHE A 177 4.49 -22.27 0.58
C PHE A 177 5.02 -20.87 0.22
N TYR A 178 5.00 -19.93 1.14
CA TYR A 178 5.52 -18.59 0.92
C TYR A 178 7.01 -18.56 0.61
N ARG A 179 7.80 -19.39 1.31
CA ARG A 179 9.23 -19.53 1.04
C ARG A 179 9.51 -20.00 -0.40
N ARG A 180 8.72 -20.95 -0.92
CA ARG A 180 8.86 -21.42 -2.31
C ARG A 180 8.53 -20.33 -3.31
N LYS A 181 7.47 -19.54 -3.06
CA LYS A 181 7.14 -18.39 -3.91
C LYS A 181 8.26 -17.35 -3.90
N ALA A 182 8.79 -16.99 -2.73
CA ALA A 182 9.92 -16.08 -2.62
C ALA A 182 11.18 -16.60 -3.36
N GLN A 183 11.47 -17.89 -3.25
CA GLN A 183 12.58 -18.50 -4.00
C GLN A 183 12.38 -18.44 -5.53
N TYR A 184 11.13 -18.51 -5.99
CA TYR A 184 10.82 -18.48 -7.41
C TYR A 184 11.07 -17.09 -8.03
N ILE A 185 10.80 -16.01 -7.29
CA ILE A 185 10.96 -14.62 -7.76
C ILE A 185 12.26 -13.96 -7.32
N ARG A 186 13.15 -14.67 -6.62
CA ARG A 186 14.35 -14.10 -5.98
C ARG A 186 15.34 -13.36 -6.91
N ASN A 187 15.25 -13.59 -8.22
CA ASN A 187 16.09 -12.91 -9.21
C ASN A 187 15.38 -11.70 -9.86
N LEU A 188 14.15 -11.42 -9.46
CA LEU A 188 13.34 -10.32 -10.00
C LEU A 188 13.28 -9.13 -9.06
N VAL A 189 13.49 -9.35 -7.75
CA VAL A 189 13.42 -8.33 -6.70
C VAL A 189 14.64 -8.42 -5.79
N ASP A 190 14.98 -7.32 -5.14
CA ASP A 190 16.09 -7.26 -4.17
C ASP A 190 15.72 -7.97 -2.87
N ASP A 191 14.44 -7.84 -2.43
CA ASP A 191 13.95 -8.47 -1.22
C ASP A 191 12.46 -8.79 -1.28
N VAL A 192 12.03 -9.75 -0.43
CA VAL A 192 10.62 -10.09 -0.19
C VAL A 192 10.33 -9.97 1.30
N ILE A 193 9.41 -9.08 1.64
CA ILE A 193 9.03 -8.80 3.02
C ILE A 193 7.56 -9.15 3.29
N ILE A 194 7.22 -9.39 4.54
CA ILE A 194 5.83 -9.46 4.96
C ILE A 194 5.38 -8.04 5.27
N SER A 195 4.52 -7.46 4.43
CA SER A 195 3.96 -6.12 4.60
C SER A 195 2.72 -6.09 5.48
N GLU A 196 2.00 -7.21 5.52
CA GLU A 196 0.83 -7.41 6.36
C GLU A 196 0.83 -8.82 6.94
N LEU A 197 0.66 -8.93 8.24
CA LEU A 197 0.55 -10.22 8.94
C LEU A 197 -0.73 -10.21 9.77
N GLN A 198 -1.62 -11.14 9.45
CA GLN A 198 -2.86 -11.29 10.21
C GLN A 198 -2.56 -11.79 11.63
N ALA A 199 -2.96 -11.03 12.62
CA ALA A 199 -2.87 -11.40 14.03
C ALA A 199 -4.18 -12.06 14.53
N GLU A 200 -5.32 -11.66 13.94
CA GLU A 200 -6.65 -12.14 14.30
C GLU A 200 -7.50 -12.46 13.07
N PRO A 201 -8.57 -13.29 13.18
CA PRO A 201 -9.50 -13.52 12.09
C PRO A 201 -10.27 -12.26 11.72
N TRP A 202 -10.51 -12.05 10.43
CA TRP A 202 -11.35 -10.98 9.91
C TRP A 202 -12.77 -11.49 9.63
N GLY A 203 -13.76 -10.72 10.10
CA GLY A 203 -15.15 -10.99 9.76
C GLY A 203 -16.08 -10.04 10.48
N PRO A 204 -17.32 -9.87 9.98
CA PRO A 204 -18.28 -8.93 10.54
C PRO A 204 -18.66 -9.24 11.99
N ASP A 205 -18.63 -10.52 12.40
CA ASP A 205 -19.09 -10.93 13.72
C ASP A 205 -18.00 -10.81 14.80
N VAL A 206 -16.74 -10.93 14.44
CA VAL A 206 -15.60 -10.86 15.38
C VAL A 206 -15.30 -9.42 15.81
N TYR A 207 -15.56 -8.44 14.96
CA TYR A 207 -15.35 -7.02 15.29
C TYR A 207 -16.42 -6.45 16.23
N GLN A 208 -17.61 -7.07 16.29
CA GLN A 208 -18.68 -6.60 17.20
C GLN A 208 -18.51 -7.09 18.63
N GLU A 209 -17.82 -8.22 18.84
CA GLU A 209 -17.62 -8.79 20.17
C GLU A 209 -16.38 -8.24 20.91
N ASN A 210 -15.40 -7.69 20.21
CA ASN A 210 -14.14 -7.20 20.78
C ASN A 210 -13.97 -5.67 20.71
N GLY A 211 -15.02 -4.93 20.38
CA GLY A 211 -14.99 -3.47 20.19
C GLY A 211 -15.11 -2.66 21.48
N ASP A 212 -15.09 -3.25 22.63
CA ASP A 212 -15.34 -2.61 23.93
C ASP A 212 -14.20 -2.79 24.96
N ASP A 213 -12.95 -2.97 24.49
CA ASP A 213 -11.79 -2.95 25.41
C ASP A 213 -10.70 -1.99 24.96
#